data_2eb7772eb708a199517072a9ba2cb1e5
#
_entry.id   2eb7772eb708a199517072a9ba2cb1e5
#
_cell.length_a   1.000
_cell.length_b   1.000
_cell.length_c   1.000
_cell.angle_alpha   90.00
_cell.angle_beta   90.00
_cell.angle_gamma   90.00
#
_symmetry.space_group_name_H-M   'P 1'
#
loop_
_entity.id
_entity.type
_entity.pdbx_description
1 polymer ?
#
loop_
_entity_poly.entity_id
_entity_poly.type
_entity_poly.pdbx_seq_one_letter_code
_entity_poly.pdbx_strand_id
1 'polypeptide(L)'
;MPYGILKKVYDRGMAAWRTGHRPGTTPQQWAFARVNSFVTKSKGTWGGADKDLAKQVRGESLEEKKLNSWGELTEKAEYDGRPVELNNPTKGDIKKYKVYVKNDKGNVVKVEFGDPNMEIKRDDPGRRANFRARHQCDTNPGPKYKARYWSCKFWEKGKSVTDLMKG
;
A
#
# COMPACT_ATOMS: atom_id res chain seq x y z
N MET A 1 4.96 -0.56 -18.70
CA MET A 1 3.71 0.23 -18.96
C MET A 1 2.55 -0.72 -19.17
N PRO A 2 1.39 -0.51 -18.54
CA PRO A 2 0.22 -1.37 -18.72
C PRO A 2 -0.33 -1.28 -20.15
N TYR A 3 -0.57 -2.42 -20.78
CA TYR A 3 -1.07 -2.49 -22.16
C TYR A 3 -2.37 -1.71 -22.36
N GLY A 4 -3.30 -1.80 -21.40
CA GLY A 4 -4.58 -1.09 -21.48
C GLY A 4 -4.45 0.43 -21.56
N ILE A 5 -3.42 1.01 -20.93
CA ILE A 5 -3.14 2.45 -21.01
C ILE A 5 -2.53 2.80 -22.37
N LEU A 6 -1.59 2.00 -22.86
CA LEU A 6 -1.00 2.21 -24.20
C LEU A 6 -2.05 2.11 -25.30
N LYS A 7 -3.00 1.17 -25.17
CA LYS A 7 -4.14 1.06 -26.08
C LYS A 7 -5.00 2.34 -26.08
N LYS A 8 -5.31 2.91 -24.93
CA LYS A 8 -6.05 4.18 -24.82
C LYS A 8 -5.30 5.35 -25.48
N VAL A 9 -3.97 5.42 -25.31
CA VAL A 9 -3.13 6.43 -25.99
C VAL A 9 -3.18 6.25 -27.50
N TYR A 10 -3.10 5.01 -27.98
CA TYR A 10 -3.21 4.68 -29.40
C TYR A 10 -4.57 5.10 -29.98
N ASP A 11 -5.67 4.71 -29.34
CA ASP A 11 -7.03 5.04 -29.76
C ASP A 11 -7.27 6.55 -29.81
N ARG A 12 -6.73 7.32 -28.84
CA ARG A 12 -6.73 8.78 -28.85
C ARG A 12 -5.92 9.36 -30.02
N GLY A 13 -4.80 8.72 -30.37
CA GLY A 13 -4.00 9.10 -31.56
C GLY A 13 -4.78 8.92 -32.85
N MET A 14 -5.49 7.79 -33.00
CA MET A 14 -6.36 7.51 -34.14
C MET A 14 -7.50 8.53 -34.25
N ALA A 15 -8.14 8.86 -33.14
CA ALA A 15 -9.23 9.84 -33.09
C ALA A 15 -8.74 11.25 -33.44
N ALA A 16 -7.59 11.67 -32.89
CA ALA A 16 -7.00 12.99 -33.17
C ALA A 16 -6.62 13.15 -34.64
N TRP A 17 -6.15 12.08 -35.31
CA TRP A 17 -5.87 12.12 -36.75
C TRP A 17 -7.11 12.40 -37.58
N ARG A 18 -8.27 11.81 -37.20
CA ARG A 18 -9.55 12.02 -37.92
C ARG A 18 -10.04 13.47 -37.87
N THR A 19 -9.75 14.19 -36.81
CA THR A 19 -10.20 15.57 -36.59
C THR A 19 -9.25 16.64 -37.05
N GLY A 20 -7.99 16.32 -37.28
CA GLY A 20 -6.97 17.33 -37.63
C GLY A 20 -5.66 16.71 -38.12
N HIS A 21 -5.73 15.73 -39.01
CA HIS A 21 -4.55 15.06 -39.55
C HIS A 21 -3.65 16.00 -40.36
N ARG A 22 -2.38 15.72 -40.31
CA ARG A 22 -1.38 16.42 -41.16
C ARG A 22 -1.14 15.63 -42.45
N PRO A 23 -0.99 16.32 -43.60
CA PRO A 23 -0.65 15.66 -44.86
C PRO A 23 0.62 14.81 -44.73
N GLY A 24 0.61 13.62 -45.34
CA GLY A 24 1.79 12.74 -45.38
C GLY A 24 1.90 11.72 -44.26
N THR A 25 0.93 11.65 -43.34
CA THR A 25 0.91 10.64 -42.28
C THR A 25 -0.36 9.77 -42.35
N THR A 26 -0.24 8.49 -42.00
CA THR A 26 -1.39 7.62 -41.80
C THR A 26 -1.92 7.67 -40.37
N PRO A 27 -3.19 7.31 -40.11
CA PRO A 27 -3.73 7.27 -38.75
C PRO A 27 -2.88 6.41 -37.81
N GLN A 28 -2.42 5.27 -38.29
CA GLN A 28 -1.60 4.33 -37.54
C GLN A 28 -0.23 4.91 -37.18
N GLN A 29 0.43 5.54 -38.13
CA GLN A 29 1.73 6.22 -37.89
C GLN A 29 1.59 7.31 -36.82
N TRP A 30 0.52 8.11 -36.91
CA TRP A 30 0.22 9.13 -35.92
C TRP A 30 -0.03 8.55 -34.52
N ALA A 31 -0.85 7.48 -34.46
CA ALA A 31 -1.15 6.81 -33.20
C ALA A 31 0.10 6.15 -32.57
N PHE A 32 0.96 5.49 -33.37
CA PHE A 32 2.22 4.94 -32.88
C PHE A 32 3.21 6.02 -32.44
N ALA A 33 3.32 7.14 -33.16
CA ALA A 33 4.15 8.27 -32.75
C ALA A 33 3.70 8.83 -31.38
N ARG A 34 2.38 8.89 -31.16
CA ARG A 34 1.83 9.31 -29.87
C ARG A 34 2.14 8.30 -28.75
N VAL A 35 2.03 6.99 -29.01
CA VAL A 35 2.43 5.96 -28.06
C VAL A 35 3.91 6.06 -27.73
N ASN A 36 4.80 6.20 -28.72
CA ASN A 36 6.23 6.38 -28.48
C ASN A 36 6.51 7.62 -27.64
N SER A 37 5.88 8.75 -27.95
CA SER A 37 5.98 9.98 -27.17
C SER A 37 5.50 9.79 -25.71
N PHE A 38 4.47 8.97 -25.50
CA PHE A 38 3.98 8.65 -24.17
C PHE A 38 4.94 7.73 -23.40
N VAL A 39 5.48 6.68 -24.04
CA VAL A 39 6.46 5.75 -23.44
C VAL A 39 7.75 6.46 -23.05
N THR A 40 8.23 7.38 -23.90
CA THR A 40 9.43 8.20 -23.63
C THR A 40 9.18 9.36 -22.66
N LYS A 41 7.96 9.46 -22.13
CA LYS A 41 7.53 10.49 -21.16
C LYS A 41 7.72 11.92 -21.69
N SER A 42 7.52 12.14 -22.97
CA SER A 42 7.70 13.47 -23.55
C SER A 42 6.65 14.46 -23.05
N LYS A 43 7.05 15.72 -22.92
CA LYS A 43 6.22 16.80 -22.34
C LYS A 43 4.89 17.00 -23.06
N GLY A 44 4.84 16.78 -24.38
CA GLY A 44 3.64 16.97 -25.20
C GLY A 44 2.53 15.98 -24.93
N THR A 45 2.84 14.72 -24.62
CA THR A 45 1.88 13.67 -24.26
C THR A 45 1.74 13.54 -22.76
N TRP A 46 2.82 13.34 -22.05
CA TRP A 46 2.86 13.06 -20.62
C TRP A 46 2.40 14.25 -19.75
N GLY A 47 2.73 15.47 -20.14
CA GLY A 47 2.31 16.71 -19.49
C GLY A 47 1.12 17.42 -20.16
N GLY A 48 0.75 16.99 -21.36
CA GLY A 48 -0.26 17.60 -22.22
C GLY A 48 -1.44 16.68 -22.51
N ALA A 49 -1.52 16.20 -23.75
CA ALA A 49 -2.69 15.53 -24.32
C ALA A 49 -3.13 14.24 -23.56
N ASP A 50 -2.21 13.52 -22.92
CA ASP A 50 -2.46 12.29 -22.18
C ASP A 50 -2.07 12.39 -20.69
N LYS A 51 -2.13 13.59 -20.15
CA LYS A 51 -1.80 13.88 -18.74
C LYS A 51 -2.60 13.04 -17.74
N ASP A 52 -3.86 12.74 -18.02
CA ASP A 52 -4.73 11.89 -17.23
C ASP A 52 -4.27 10.42 -17.23
N LEU A 53 -3.85 9.91 -18.39
CA LEU A 53 -3.29 8.56 -18.50
C LEU A 53 -1.89 8.48 -17.87
N ALA A 54 -1.09 9.54 -17.98
CA ALA A 54 0.18 9.63 -17.30
C ALA A 54 0.04 9.65 -15.76
N LYS A 55 -1.02 10.24 -15.22
CA LYS A 55 -1.36 10.17 -13.79
C LYS A 55 -1.70 8.74 -13.37
N GLN A 56 -2.47 8.00 -14.20
CA GLN A 56 -2.78 6.60 -13.93
C GLN A 56 -1.54 5.72 -13.91
N VAL A 57 -0.61 5.90 -14.86
CA VAL A 57 0.67 5.18 -14.86
C VAL A 57 1.51 5.52 -13.64
N ARG A 58 1.56 6.79 -13.24
CA ARG A 58 2.26 7.22 -12.02
C ARG A 58 1.61 6.67 -10.76
N GLY A 59 0.29 6.62 -10.70
CA GLY A 59 -0.46 6.00 -9.61
C GLY A 59 -0.18 4.50 -9.50
N GLU A 60 -0.21 3.79 -10.62
CA GLU A 60 0.14 2.37 -10.68
C GLU A 60 1.62 2.10 -10.36
N SER A 61 2.53 3.00 -10.73
CA SER A 61 3.97 2.88 -10.39
C SER A 61 4.32 3.40 -9.01
N LEU A 62 3.48 4.27 -8.42
CA LEU A 62 3.63 4.79 -7.06
C LEU A 62 2.92 3.92 -6.01
N GLU A 63 2.08 2.99 -6.42
CA GLU A 63 1.76 1.83 -5.60
C GLU A 63 2.93 0.81 -5.66
N GLU A 64 4.12 1.24 -5.34
CA GLU A 64 5.04 0.34 -4.64
C GLU A 64 4.24 -0.15 -3.45
N LYS A 65 3.82 -1.41 -3.53
CA LYS A 65 3.15 -2.11 -2.44
C LYS A 65 4.09 -2.05 -1.25
N LYS A 66 3.95 -1.00 -0.46
CA LYS A 66 4.79 -0.79 0.71
C LYS A 66 4.48 -1.93 1.67
N LEU A 67 5.43 -2.82 1.82
CA LEU A 67 5.32 -3.90 2.79
C LEU A 67 5.73 -3.35 4.16
N ASN A 68 4.97 -3.74 5.18
CA ASN A 68 5.37 -3.49 6.55
C ASN A 68 6.55 -4.40 6.93
N SER A 69 7.05 -4.25 8.14
CA SER A 69 8.18 -5.03 8.66
C SER A 69 7.93 -6.55 8.74
N TRP A 70 6.71 -7.00 8.57
CA TRP A 70 6.33 -8.43 8.49
C TRP A 70 6.10 -8.93 7.06
N GLY A 71 6.29 -8.10 6.03
CA GLY A 71 6.02 -8.46 4.64
C GLY A 71 4.54 -8.42 4.26
N GLU A 72 3.70 -7.75 5.05
CA GLU A 72 2.29 -7.54 4.73
C GLU A 72 2.11 -6.22 3.99
N LEU A 73 1.15 -6.20 3.05
CA LEU A 73 0.82 -4.99 2.31
C LEU A 73 0.23 -3.92 3.22
N THR A 74 0.83 -2.73 3.18
CA THR A 74 0.23 -1.53 3.78
C THR A 74 -0.68 -0.87 2.74
N GLU A 75 -1.93 -0.63 3.09
CA GLU A 75 -2.88 0.11 2.28
C GLU A 75 -3.15 1.47 2.94
N LYS A 76 -3.31 2.50 2.13
CA LYS A 76 -3.82 3.79 2.61
C LYS A 76 -5.33 3.70 2.78
N ALA A 77 -5.82 4.16 3.90
CA ALA A 77 -7.25 4.20 4.22
C ALA A 77 -7.57 5.48 4.98
N GLU A 78 -8.83 5.68 5.31
CA GLU A 78 -9.30 6.83 6.09
C GLU A 78 -9.92 6.34 7.39
N TYR A 79 -9.57 6.96 8.51
CA TYR A 79 -10.15 6.73 9.81
C TYR A 79 -10.49 8.07 10.46
N ASP A 80 -11.76 8.28 10.79
CA ASP A 80 -12.25 9.52 11.41
C ASP A 80 -11.82 10.79 10.64
N GLY A 81 -11.96 10.75 9.29
CA GLY A 81 -11.59 11.85 8.39
C GLY A 81 -10.09 12.07 8.20
N ARG A 82 -9.24 11.17 8.68
CA ARG A 82 -7.77 11.27 8.58
C ARG A 82 -7.18 10.13 7.76
N PRO A 83 -6.22 10.42 6.88
CA PRO A 83 -5.50 9.37 6.15
C PRO A 83 -4.65 8.55 7.12
N VAL A 84 -4.79 7.22 7.08
CA VAL A 84 -4.04 6.26 7.89
C VAL A 84 -3.46 5.15 7.03
N GLU A 85 -2.36 4.56 7.48
CA GLU A 85 -1.80 3.35 6.87
C GLU A 85 -2.32 2.13 7.61
N LEU A 86 -2.88 1.17 6.86
CA LEU A 86 -3.35 -0.10 7.43
C LEU A 86 -2.18 -1.05 7.68
N ASN A 87 -2.35 -1.92 8.68
CA ASN A 87 -1.39 -2.94 9.05
C ASN A 87 0.00 -2.42 9.45
N ASN A 88 0.12 -1.14 9.76
CA ASN A 88 1.36 -0.51 10.19
C ASN A 88 1.26 -0.05 11.66
N PRO A 89 1.81 -0.81 12.62
CA PRO A 89 1.79 -0.42 14.03
C PRO A 89 2.62 0.83 14.29
N THR A 90 2.06 1.74 15.07
CA THR A 90 2.71 2.99 15.51
C THR A 90 2.55 3.17 17.03
N LYS A 91 3.17 4.21 17.57
CA LYS A 91 3.01 4.56 18.99
C LYS A 91 1.53 4.80 19.31
N GLY A 92 1.04 4.16 20.37
CA GLY A 92 -0.36 4.26 20.81
C GLY A 92 -0.68 5.59 21.50
N ASP A 93 -1.97 5.87 21.63
CA ASP A 93 -2.49 7.05 22.32
C ASP A 93 -2.72 6.75 23.81
N ILE A 94 -3.36 5.63 24.12
CA ILE A 94 -3.65 5.13 25.49
C ILE A 94 -2.80 3.90 25.83
N LYS A 95 -2.72 2.96 24.90
CA LYS A 95 -1.85 1.78 25.02
C LYS A 95 -0.48 2.08 24.43
N LYS A 96 0.47 1.15 24.59
CA LYS A 96 1.83 1.33 24.09
C LYS A 96 1.91 1.48 22.58
N TYR A 97 1.06 0.74 21.85
CA TYR A 97 1.01 0.72 20.39
C TYR A 97 -0.42 0.79 19.88
N LYS A 98 -0.58 1.29 18.66
CA LYS A 98 -1.83 1.29 17.90
C LYS A 98 -1.58 0.85 16.46
N VAL A 99 -2.61 0.29 15.84
CA VAL A 99 -2.61 -0.09 14.42
C VAL A 99 -4.02 0.10 13.86
N TYR A 100 -4.09 0.50 12.59
CA TYR A 100 -5.36 0.59 11.87
C TYR A 100 -5.50 -0.64 10.98
N VAL A 101 -6.66 -1.29 11.04
CA VAL A 101 -6.95 -2.50 10.28
C VAL A 101 -8.40 -2.49 9.81
N LYS A 102 -8.70 -3.27 8.76
CA LYS A 102 -10.09 -3.53 8.35
C LYS A 102 -10.67 -4.68 9.19
N ASN A 103 -11.90 -4.51 9.64
CA ASN A 103 -12.68 -5.59 10.26
C ASN A 103 -13.37 -6.46 9.18
N ASP A 104 -14.09 -7.49 9.61
CA ASP A 104 -14.82 -8.41 8.70
C ASP A 104 -15.86 -7.69 7.80
N LYS A 105 -16.33 -6.52 8.23
CA LYS A 105 -17.29 -5.69 7.48
C LYS A 105 -16.60 -4.72 6.51
N GLY A 106 -15.26 -4.74 6.43
CA GLY A 106 -14.46 -3.83 5.60
C GLY A 106 -14.26 -2.42 6.19
N ASN A 107 -14.74 -2.15 7.41
CA ASN A 107 -14.55 -0.87 8.07
C ASN A 107 -13.16 -0.79 8.71
N VAL A 108 -12.53 0.38 8.64
CA VAL A 108 -11.27 0.66 9.33
C VAL A 108 -11.52 0.84 10.82
N VAL A 109 -10.78 0.10 11.63
CA VAL A 109 -10.85 0.16 13.09
C VAL A 109 -9.45 0.42 13.66
N LYS A 110 -9.39 1.21 14.74
CA LYS A 110 -8.17 1.42 15.52
C LYS A 110 -8.07 0.32 16.58
N VAL A 111 -6.97 -0.40 16.58
CA VAL A 111 -6.63 -1.42 17.58
C VAL A 111 -5.48 -0.92 18.42
N GLU A 112 -5.66 -0.79 19.71
CA GLU A 112 -4.60 -0.44 20.66
C GLU A 112 -4.20 -1.66 21.46
N PHE A 113 -2.89 -1.86 21.63
CA PHE A 113 -2.33 -3.01 22.32
C PHE A 113 -1.02 -2.69 23.05
N GLY A 114 -0.60 -3.60 23.91
CA GLY A 114 0.58 -3.45 24.74
C GLY A 114 0.31 -2.61 26.01
N ASP A 115 0.92 -3.01 27.13
CA ASP A 115 0.86 -2.25 28.38
C ASP A 115 1.86 -1.09 28.33
N PRO A 116 1.42 0.17 28.57
CA PRO A 116 2.32 1.34 28.54
C PRO A 116 3.44 1.27 29.59
N ASN A 117 3.23 0.56 30.70
CA ASN A 117 4.17 0.47 31.81
C ASN A 117 5.07 -0.77 31.74
N MET A 118 4.88 -1.67 30.76
CA MET A 118 5.64 -2.91 30.64
C MET A 118 6.47 -2.92 29.36
N GLU A 119 7.70 -3.44 29.46
CA GLU A 119 8.54 -3.75 28.31
C GLU A 119 8.20 -5.11 27.72
N ILE A 120 8.27 -5.22 26.40
CA ILE A 120 8.14 -6.50 25.70
C ILE A 120 9.46 -7.24 25.79
N LYS A 121 9.58 -8.15 26.75
CA LYS A 121 10.79 -8.96 26.97
C LYS A 121 10.79 -10.24 26.13
N ARG A 122 10.67 -10.09 24.81
CA ARG A 122 10.62 -11.22 23.87
C ARG A 122 11.98 -11.91 23.67
N ASP A 123 13.05 -11.25 24.05
CA ASP A 123 14.41 -11.81 24.02
C ASP A 123 14.64 -12.86 25.13
N ASP A 124 13.82 -12.82 26.18
CA ASP A 124 13.77 -13.87 27.20
C ASP A 124 12.92 -15.06 26.68
N PRO A 125 13.56 -16.23 26.39
CA PRO A 125 12.86 -17.38 25.84
C PRO A 125 11.73 -17.90 26.72
N GLY A 126 11.90 -17.89 28.05
CA GLY A 126 10.91 -18.37 29.00
C GLY A 126 9.68 -17.47 29.05
N ARG A 127 9.88 -16.16 29.15
CA ARG A 127 8.79 -15.18 29.14
C ARG A 127 8.04 -15.17 27.82
N ARG A 128 8.78 -15.27 26.71
CA ARG A 128 8.19 -15.37 25.38
C ARG A 128 7.30 -16.61 25.25
N ALA A 129 7.80 -17.79 25.64
CA ALA A 129 7.06 -19.03 25.58
C ALA A 129 5.77 -18.97 26.45
N ASN A 130 5.89 -18.46 27.68
CA ASN A 130 4.74 -18.31 28.58
C ASN A 130 3.68 -17.34 28.04
N PHE A 131 4.11 -16.20 27.48
CA PHE A 131 3.19 -15.24 26.86
C PHE A 131 2.46 -15.87 25.67
N ARG A 132 3.21 -16.49 24.75
CA ARG A 132 2.66 -17.09 23.53
C ARG A 132 1.69 -18.24 23.84
N ALA A 133 2.02 -19.08 24.83
CA ALA A 133 1.14 -20.17 25.27
C ALA A 133 -0.15 -19.62 25.90
N ARG A 134 -0.06 -18.65 26.80
CA ARG A 134 -1.22 -18.02 27.47
C ARG A 134 -2.17 -17.38 26.48
N HIS A 135 -1.65 -16.72 25.45
CA HIS A 135 -2.43 -16.03 24.44
C HIS A 135 -2.73 -16.88 23.21
N GLN A 136 -2.38 -18.16 23.22
CA GLN A 136 -2.59 -19.11 22.12
C GLN A 136 -2.06 -18.57 20.77
N CYS A 137 -0.91 -17.91 20.79
CA CYS A 137 -0.37 -17.23 19.63
C CYS A 137 -0.09 -18.14 18.42
N ASP A 138 0.26 -19.40 18.69
CA ASP A 138 0.61 -20.37 17.66
C ASP A 138 -0.63 -21.14 17.14
N THR A 139 -1.69 -21.25 17.94
CA THR A 139 -2.89 -22.02 17.62
C THR A 139 -4.08 -21.15 17.23
N ASN A 140 -4.29 -20.04 17.94
CA ASN A 140 -5.42 -19.14 17.70
C ASN A 140 -5.10 -17.70 18.11
N PRO A 141 -4.28 -16.96 17.36
CA PRO A 141 -3.95 -15.55 17.65
C PRO A 141 -5.17 -14.63 17.50
N GLY A 142 -6.22 -15.09 16.83
CA GLY A 142 -7.42 -14.32 16.53
C GLY A 142 -7.26 -13.43 15.29
N PRO A 143 -8.31 -12.68 14.92
CA PRO A 143 -8.32 -11.84 13.74
C PRO A 143 -7.50 -10.55 13.95
N LYS A 144 -7.05 -9.93 12.86
CA LYS A 144 -6.22 -8.70 12.85
C LYS A 144 -6.85 -7.52 13.58
N TYR A 145 -8.17 -7.44 13.66
CA TYR A 145 -8.88 -6.37 14.39
C TYR A 145 -8.98 -6.60 15.91
N LYS A 146 -8.25 -7.59 16.45
CA LYS A 146 -8.15 -7.85 17.89
C LYS A 146 -6.72 -7.58 18.39
N ALA A 147 -6.63 -6.96 19.56
CA ALA A 147 -5.36 -6.61 20.19
C ALA A 147 -4.44 -7.83 20.42
N ARG A 148 -5.02 -9.01 20.70
CA ARG A 148 -4.28 -10.25 20.90
C ARG A 148 -3.44 -10.64 19.69
N TYR A 149 -3.96 -10.50 18.47
CA TYR A 149 -3.22 -10.78 17.23
C TYR A 149 -1.91 -9.97 17.16
N TRP A 150 -2.01 -8.66 17.38
CA TRP A 150 -0.85 -7.76 17.33
C TRP A 150 0.11 -7.96 18.49
N SER A 151 -0.40 -8.23 19.70
CA SER A 151 0.44 -8.61 20.83
C SER A 151 1.22 -9.88 20.54
N CYS A 152 0.60 -10.91 19.95
CA CYS A 152 1.28 -12.12 19.52
C CYS A 152 2.38 -11.86 18.48
N LYS A 153 2.11 -10.98 17.51
CA LYS A 153 3.10 -10.55 16.52
C LYS A 153 4.34 -9.91 17.19
N PHE A 154 4.12 -9.00 18.12
CA PHE A 154 5.21 -8.32 18.84
C PHE A 154 6.03 -9.24 19.75
N TRP A 155 5.48 -10.40 20.12
CA TRP A 155 6.20 -11.43 20.89
C TRP A 155 6.84 -12.52 20.03
N GLU A 156 6.88 -12.35 18.72
CA GLU A 156 7.64 -13.26 17.83
C GLU A 156 9.16 -13.05 17.98
N LYS A 157 9.93 -14.13 17.75
CA LYS A 157 11.39 -14.07 17.72
C LYS A 157 11.87 -13.36 16.46
N GLY A 158 12.94 -12.57 16.57
CA GLY A 158 13.76 -12.23 15.41
C GLY A 158 13.86 -10.74 15.05
N LYS A 159 12.88 -9.89 15.34
CA LYS A 159 12.99 -8.45 15.06
C LYS A 159 12.83 -7.63 16.34
N SER A 160 13.57 -6.53 16.47
CA SER A 160 13.37 -5.62 17.59
C SER A 160 12.02 -4.88 17.47
N VAL A 161 11.49 -4.40 18.60
CA VAL A 161 10.27 -3.57 18.58
C VAL A 161 10.47 -2.32 17.70
N THR A 162 11.69 -1.75 17.75
CA THR A 162 12.05 -0.60 16.93
C THR A 162 12.02 -0.92 15.44
N ASP A 163 12.45 -2.12 15.03
CA ASP A 163 12.40 -2.54 13.63
C ASP A 163 10.97 -2.79 13.16
N LEU A 164 10.10 -3.24 14.07
CA LEU A 164 8.68 -3.46 13.79
C LEU A 164 7.88 -2.15 13.64
N MET A 165 8.40 -1.05 14.19
CA MET A 165 7.80 0.28 14.14
C MET A 165 8.31 1.14 12.98
N LYS A 166 9.37 0.70 12.29
CA LYS A 166 9.91 1.34 11.10
C LYS A 166 9.25 0.75 9.86
N GLY A 167 8.00 1.10 9.62
CA GLY A 167 7.27 0.76 8.40
C GLY A 167 7.36 1.86 7.35
#